data_7c937d18dc5de4f44440473c6f582f30
#
_entry.id   7c937d18dc5de4f44440473c6f582f30
#
_cell.length_a   1.000
_cell.length_b   1.000
_cell.length_c   1.000
_cell.angle_alpha   90.00
_cell.angle_beta   90.00
_cell.angle_gamma   90.00
#
_symmetry.space_group_name_H-M   'P 1'
#
loop_
_entity.id
_entity.type
_entity.pdbx_description
1 polymer ?
#
loop_
_entity_poly.entity_id
_entity_poly.type
_entity_poly.pdbx_seq_one_letter_code
_entity_poly.pdbx_strand_id
1 'polypeptide(L)'
;IYVLIQAVSVFLSNLLAYTQIKRYAKKPHFDFSNIKSDICGAAMLFLPSVATTIYTQCDKIMIELLTGQTDQVSFYDYSEKIVTIPLTFITVLSTVMMPRIANEFKKGNKDSISSLLNRAARFSMFLAFPMVLGLIAVADKLVPWYLGKDFAPTVYAIVLIAPMIISNTLSG
;
A
#
# COMPACT_ATOMS: atom_id res chain seq x y z
N ILE A 1 13.24 22.69 -5.86
CA ILE A 1 11.91 23.02 -6.42
C ILE A 1 10.91 21.91 -6.08
N TYR A 2 11.20 20.62 -6.36
CA TYR A 2 10.28 19.49 -6.09
C TYR A 2 9.85 19.41 -4.62
N VAL A 3 10.79 19.47 -3.68
CA VAL A 3 10.52 19.42 -2.23
C VAL A 3 9.64 20.59 -1.76
N LEU A 4 9.85 21.78 -2.31
CA LEU A 4 9.02 22.95 -2.00
C LEU A 4 7.58 22.79 -2.50
N ILE A 5 7.40 22.28 -3.72
CA ILE A 5 6.06 22.01 -4.28
C ILE A 5 5.34 20.99 -3.42
N GLN A 6 6.01 19.91 -3.02
CA GLN A 6 5.43 18.87 -2.17
C GLN A 6 5.07 19.40 -0.78
N ALA A 7 5.95 20.19 -0.16
CA ALA A 7 5.69 20.81 1.15
C ALA A 7 4.48 21.76 1.10
N VAL A 8 4.39 22.60 0.08
CA VAL A 8 3.26 23.52 -0.13
C VAL A 8 1.95 22.74 -0.37
N SER A 9 2.00 21.66 -1.17
CA SER A 9 0.84 20.82 -1.45
C SER A 9 0.31 20.15 -0.17
N VAL A 10 1.20 19.59 0.64
CA VAL A 10 0.82 18.95 1.92
C VAL A 10 0.28 20.01 2.89
N PHE A 11 0.89 21.18 2.97
CA PHE A 11 0.41 22.27 3.83
C PHE A 11 -0.99 22.75 3.43
N LEU A 12 -1.24 22.99 2.13
CA LEU A 12 -2.55 23.37 1.61
C LEU A 12 -3.60 22.29 1.86
N SER A 13 -3.26 21.03 1.65
CA SER A 13 -4.16 19.89 1.91
C SER A 13 -4.57 19.82 3.39
N ASN A 14 -3.62 19.97 4.30
CA ASN A 14 -3.89 20.00 5.74
C ASN A 14 -4.72 21.22 6.16
N LEU A 15 -4.50 22.37 5.52
CA LEU A 15 -5.23 23.60 5.79
C LEU A 15 -6.69 23.47 5.33
N LEU A 16 -6.94 22.84 4.18
CA LEU A 16 -8.29 22.51 3.70
C LEU A 16 -8.98 21.50 4.63
N ALA A 17 -8.28 20.45 5.05
CA ALA A 17 -8.80 19.49 6.01
C ALA A 17 -9.18 20.17 7.35
N TYR A 18 -8.33 21.06 7.85
CA TYR A 18 -8.61 21.84 9.07
C TYR A 18 -9.89 22.69 8.95
N THR A 19 -10.12 23.35 7.81
CA THR A 19 -11.33 24.15 7.60
C THR A 19 -12.60 23.29 7.59
N GLN A 20 -12.52 22.07 7.08
CA GLN A 20 -13.65 21.13 7.09
C GLN A 20 -13.89 20.54 8.48
N ILE A 21 -12.85 20.18 9.20
CA ILE A 21 -12.94 19.63 10.57
C ILE A 21 -13.57 20.67 11.51
N LYS A 22 -13.20 21.96 11.37
CA LYS A 22 -13.75 23.05 12.18
C LYS A 22 -15.29 23.15 12.09
N ARG A 23 -15.89 22.65 11.01
CA ARG A 23 -17.35 22.62 10.81
C ARG A 23 -18.04 21.50 11.58
N TYR A 24 -17.32 20.39 11.86
CA TYR A 24 -17.87 19.19 12.51
C TYR A 24 -17.35 18.97 13.92
N ALA A 25 -16.16 19.43 14.24
CA ALA A 25 -15.56 19.28 15.56
C ALA A 25 -15.95 20.43 16.49
N LYS A 26 -16.47 20.10 17.66
CA LYS A 26 -16.56 21.02 18.78
C LYS A 26 -15.15 21.43 19.21
N LYS A 27 -15.01 22.59 19.88
CA LYS A 27 -13.71 23.12 20.34
C LYS A 27 -12.87 22.01 20.98
N PRO A 28 -11.60 21.84 20.59
CA PRO A 28 -10.74 20.83 21.19
C PRO A 28 -10.63 21.10 22.69
N HIS A 29 -11.04 20.15 23.49
CA HIS A 29 -10.83 20.17 24.94
C HIS A 29 -9.55 19.38 25.19
N PHE A 30 -8.49 20.08 25.55
CA PHE A 30 -7.22 19.43 25.92
C PHE A 30 -7.35 18.93 27.34
N ASP A 31 -7.75 17.68 27.49
CA ASP A 31 -7.77 16.97 28.76
C ASP A 31 -6.48 16.15 28.90
N PHE A 32 -5.59 16.60 29.79
CA PHE A 32 -4.32 15.96 30.03
C PHE A 32 -4.39 14.83 31.10
N SER A 33 -5.59 14.58 31.65
CA SER A 33 -5.76 13.60 32.74
C SER A 33 -5.54 12.15 32.28
N ASN A 34 -5.76 11.83 31.00
CA ASN A 34 -5.67 10.48 30.45
C ASN A 34 -4.46 10.25 29.53
N ILE A 35 -3.51 11.17 29.49
CA ILE A 35 -2.33 11.10 28.59
C ILE A 35 -1.60 9.75 28.63
N LYS A 36 -1.45 9.14 29.82
CA LYS A 36 -0.78 7.84 29.93
C LYS A 36 -1.55 6.73 29.21
N SER A 37 -2.86 6.73 29.31
CA SER A 37 -3.73 5.76 28.62
C SER A 37 -3.67 5.96 27.13
N ASP A 38 -3.71 7.22 26.67
CA ASP A 38 -3.69 7.57 25.24
C ASP A 38 -2.33 7.26 24.62
N ILE A 39 -1.23 7.53 25.31
CA ILE A 39 0.13 7.17 24.87
C ILE A 39 0.28 5.64 24.80
N CYS A 40 -0.23 4.90 25.79
CA CYS A 40 -0.15 3.45 25.78
C CYS A 40 -0.97 2.85 24.61
N GLY A 41 -2.15 3.37 24.36
CA GLY A 41 -2.98 2.99 23.20
C GLY A 41 -2.32 3.32 21.86
N ALA A 42 -1.73 4.51 21.74
CA ALA A 42 -0.98 4.93 20.57
C ALA A 42 0.28 4.07 20.36
N ALA A 43 1.04 3.76 21.41
CA ALA A 43 2.22 2.91 21.34
C ALA A 43 1.89 1.48 20.87
N MET A 44 0.74 0.95 21.27
CA MET A 44 0.28 -0.37 20.86
C MET A 44 -0.02 -0.43 19.34
N LEU A 45 -0.48 0.67 18.75
CA LEU A 45 -0.68 0.80 17.30
C LEU A 45 0.61 1.18 16.56
N PHE A 46 1.51 1.92 17.22
CA PHE A 46 2.76 2.38 16.63
C PHE A 46 3.76 1.23 16.41
N LEU A 47 3.84 0.29 17.36
CA LEU A 47 4.80 -0.82 17.31
C LEU A 47 4.66 -1.69 16.02
N PRO A 48 3.46 -2.18 15.66
CA PRO A 48 3.25 -2.89 14.40
C PRO A 48 3.59 -2.05 13.16
N SER A 49 3.30 -0.75 13.20
CA SER A 49 3.58 0.17 12.09
C SER A 49 5.09 0.32 11.85
N VAL A 50 5.86 0.48 12.94
CA VAL A 50 7.33 0.52 12.87
C VAL A 50 7.89 -0.81 12.35
N ALA A 51 7.41 -1.94 12.87
CA ALA A 51 7.85 -3.26 12.42
C ALA A 51 7.60 -3.46 10.91
N THR A 52 6.44 -3.06 10.43
CA THR A 52 6.10 -3.11 8.99
C THR A 52 7.03 -2.22 8.18
N THR A 53 7.31 -1.01 8.64
CA THR A 53 8.22 -0.08 7.95
C THR A 53 9.64 -0.65 7.88
N ILE A 54 10.16 -1.20 8.97
CA ILE A 54 11.47 -1.85 8.99
C ILE A 54 11.49 -3.01 8.00
N TYR A 55 10.49 -3.87 8.03
CA TYR A 55 10.37 -5.01 7.12
C TYR A 55 10.37 -4.58 5.65
N THR A 56 9.58 -3.58 5.27
CA THR A 56 9.46 -3.12 3.88
C THR A 56 10.70 -2.37 3.38
N GLN A 57 11.52 -1.80 4.26
CA GLN A 57 12.76 -1.12 3.88
C GLN A 57 13.99 -2.03 3.95
N CYS A 58 13.88 -3.16 4.64
CA CYS A 58 15.01 -4.08 4.83
C CYS A 58 15.59 -4.58 3.49
N ASP A 59 14.72 -4.90 2.54
CA ASP A 59 15.14 -5.37 1.20
C ASP A 59 16.04 -4.35 0.50
N LYS A 60 15.69 -3.07 0.56
CA LYS A 60 16.44 -1.98 -0.07
C LYS A 60 17.81 -1.78 0.59
N ILE A 61 17.85 -1.84 1.92
CA ILE A 61 19.10 -1.76 2.68
C ILE A 61 19.99 -2.95 2.36
N MET A 62 19.42 -4.16 2.27
CA MET A 62 20.18 -5.37 1.92
C MET A 62 20.76 -5.30 0.49
N ILE A 63 19.99 -4.82 -0.48
CA ILE A 63 20.48 -4.64 -1.85
C ILE A 63 21.67 -3.68 -1.85
N GLU A 64 21.57 -2.54 -1.17
CA GLU A 64 22.64 -1.54 -1.11
C GLU A 64 23.90 -2.12 -0.44
N LEU A 65 23.76 -2.83 0.69
CA LEU A 65 24.87 -3.44 1.41
C LEU A 65 25.57 -4.54 0.61
N LEU A 66 24.82 -5.33 -0.16
CA LEU A 66 25.37 -6.47 -0.91
C LEU A 66 25.98 -6.04 -2.25
N THR A 67 25.39 -5.05 -2.91
CA THR A 67 25.85 -4.62 -4.25
C THR A 67 26.82 -3.45 -4.20
N GLY A 68 26.79 -2.64 -3.14
CA GLY A 68 27.54 -1.39 -3.04
C GLY A 68 27.13 -0.33 -4.09
N GLN A 69 26.00 -0.52 -4.77
CA GLN A 69 25.55 0.31 -5.88
C GLN A 69 24.14 0.83 -5.62
N THR A 70 24.00 2.13 -5.45
CA THR A 70 22.71 2.80 -5.23
C THR A 70 21.76 2.65 -6.43
N ASP A 71 22.29 2.46 -7.64
CA ASP A 71 21.49 2.27 -8.85
C ASP A 71 20.64 0.99 -8.78
N GLN A 72 21.17 -0.09 -8.17
CA GLN A 72 20.43 -1.35 -7.99
C GLN A 72 19.20 -1.17 -7.08
N VAL A 73 19.33 -0.35 -6.03
CA VAL A 73 18.20 0.00 -5.16
C VAL A 73 17.14 0.75 -5.94
N SER A 74 17.56 1.66 -6.84
CA SER A 74 16.64 2.41 -7.69
C SER A 74 15.87 1.50 -8.65
N PHE A 75 16.52 0.54 -9.28
CA PHE A 75 15.87 -0.44 -10.17
C PHE A 75 14.83 -1.28 -9.42
N TYR A 76 15.14 -1.70 -8.20
CA TYR A 76 14.23 -2.43 -7.33
C TYR A 76 13.04 -1.55 -6.92
N ASP A 77 13.28 -0.33 -6.44
CA ASP A 77 12.24 0.61 -6.00
C ASP A 77 11.24 0.96 -7.11
N TYR A 78 11.73 1.18 -8.33
CA TYR A 78 10.85 1.44 -9.48
C TYR A 78 10.07 0.19 -9.89
N SER A 79 10.66 -1.01 -9.80
CA SER A 79 9.94 -2.25 -10.09
C SER A 79 8.81 -2.48 -9.09
N GLU A 80 9.06 -2.26 -7.79
CA GLU A 80 8.06 -2.35 -6.73
C GLU A 80 6.90 -1.35 -6.96
N LYS A 81 7.22 -0.11 -7.33
CA LYS A 81 6.19 0.90 -7.66
C LYS A 81 5.32 0.48 -8.84
N ILE A 82 5.91 -0.06 -9.90
CA ILE A 82 5.17 -0.52 -11.08
C ILE A 82 4.27 -1.72 -10.72
N VAL A 83 4.78 -2.68 -9.95
CA VAL A 83 4.02 -3.86 -9.49
C VAL A 83 2.88 -3.47 -8.53
N THR A 84 3.07 -2.42 -7.75
CA THR A 84 2.05 -1.92 -6.82
C THR A 84 0.83 -1.32 -7.55
N ILE A 85 0.98 -0.82 -8.78
CA ILE A 85 -0.15 -0.25 -9.54
C ILE A 85 -1.29 -1.27 -9.72
N PRO A 86 -1.08 -2.44 -10.36
CA PRO A 86 -2.13 -3.46 -10.47
C PRO A 86 -2.58 -4.00 -9.11
N LEU A 87 -1.68 -4.13 -8.14
CA LEU A 87 -2.03 -4.56 -6.79
C LEU A 87 -3.04 -3.61 -6.13
N THR A 88 -2.90 -2.29 -6.35
CA THR A 88 -3.83 -1.29 -5.81
C THR A 88 -5.26 -1.52 -6.29
N PHE A 89 -5.46 -1.90 -7.56
CA PHE A 89 -6.81 -2.21 -8.08
C PHE A 89 -7.44 -3.40 -7.36
N ILE A 90 -6.64 -4.40 -6.99
CA ILE A 90 -7.12 -5.58 -6.27
C ILE A 90 -7.46 -5.23 -4.81
N THR A 91 -6.61 -4.45 -4.14
CA THR A 91 -6.80 -4.08 -2.72
C THR A 91 -7.99 -3.16 -2.50
N VAL A 92 -8.36 -2.33 -3.49
CA VAL A 92 -9.59 -1.51 -3.44
C VAL A 92 -10.83 -2.39 -3.24
N LEU A 93 -10.87 -3.58 -3.86
CA LEU A 93 -12.00 -4.50 -3.69
C LEU A 93 -12.14 -4.94 -2.22
N SER A 94 -11.04 -5.31 -1.57
CA SER A 94 -11.03 -5.69 -0.15
C SER A 94 -11.53 -4.54 0.73
N THR A 95 -11.09 -3.32 0.45
CA THR A 95 -11.52 -2.12 1.19
C THR A 95 -13.03 -1.87 1.06
N VAL A 96 -13.61 -2.06 -0.14
CA VAL A 96 -15.04 -1.89 -0.38
C VAL A 96 -15.88 -3.01 0.26
N MET A 97 -15.33 -4.22 0.33
CA MET A 97 -16.03 -5.37 0.92
C MET A 97 -16.03 -5.36 2.45
N MET A 98 -15.05 -4.72 3.08
CA MET A 98 -14.88 -4.70 4.54
C MET A 98 -16.11 -4.19 5.32
N PRO A 99 -16.77 -3.07 4.94
CA PRO A 99 -17.98 -2.62 5.64
C PRO A 99 -19.14 -3.60 5.52
N ARG A 100 -19.27 -4.31 4.38
CA ARG A 100 -20.31 -5.32 4.19
C ARG A 100 -20.08 -6.54 5.09
N ILE A 101 -18.84 -7.01 5.15
CA ILE A 101 -18.45 -8.12 6.02
C ILE A 101 -18.69 -7.74 7.50
N ALA A 102 -18.30 -6.54 7.91
CA ALA A 102 -18.53 -6.05 9.26
C ALA A 102 -20.02 -5.96 9.63
N ASN A 103 -20.89 -5.60 8.69
CA ASN A 103 -22.33 -5.57 8.91
C ASN A 103 -22.93 -6.97 9.08
N GLU A 104 -22.54 -7.92 8.23
CA GLU A 104 -22.99 -9.33 8.36
C GLU A 104 -22.45 -9.98 9.64
N PHE A 105 -21.24 -9.60 10.07
CA PHE A 105 -20.67 -10.04 11.34
C PHE A 105 -21.53 -9.58 12.53
N LYS A 106 -21.99 -8.32 12.53
CA LYS A 106 -22.90 -7.80 13.57
C LYS A 106 -24.23 -8.54 13.61
N LYS A 107 -24.71 -9.05 12.46
CA LYS A 107 -25.95 -9.84 12.38
C LYS A 107 -25.75 -11.31 12.77
N GLY A 108 -24.50 -11.76 13.01
CA GLY A 108 -24.17 -13.14 13.33
C GLY A 108 -24.29 -14.13 12.16
N ASN A 109 -24.40 -13.64 10.93
CA ASN A 109 -24.66 -14.45 9.73
C ASN A 109 -23.35 -14.98 9.13
N LYS A 110 -22.85 -16.09 9.69
CA LYS A 110 -21.57 -16.71 9.28
C LYS A 110 -21.57 -17.20 7.83
N ASP A 111 -22.69 -17.72 7.34
CA ASP A 111 -22.79 -18.24 5.96
C ASP A 111 -22.68 -17.14 4.94
N SER A 112 -23.31 -16.00 5.22
CA SER A 112 -23.21 -14.79 4.40
C SER A 112 -21.76 -14.26 4.34
N ILE A 113 -21.07 -14.23 5.48
CA ILE A 113 -19.67 -13.81 5.57
C ILE A 113 -18.78 -14.72 4.71
N SER A 114 -18.91 -16.05 4.88
CA SER A 114 -18.15 -17.03 4.10
C SER A 114 -18.40 -16.88 2.60
N SER A 115 -19.66 -16.70 2.20
CA SER A 115 -20.04 -16.46 0.81
C SER A 115 -19.42 -15.19 0.23
N LEU A 116 -19.43 -14.09 0.99
CA LEU A 116 -18.82 -12.80 0.59
C LEU A 116 -17.31 -12.92 0.44
N LEU A 117 -16.64 -13.55 1.40
CA LEU A 117 -15.18 -13.78 1.35
C LEU A 117 -14.79 -14.65 0.16
N ASN A 118 -15.50 -15.74 -0.07
CA ASN A 118 -15.24 -16.62 -1.21
C ASN A 118 -15.45 -15.93 -2.57
N ARG A 119 -16.45 -15.06 -2.68
CA ARG A 119 -16.68 -14.28 -3.91
C ARG A 119 -15.58 -13.25 -4.11
N ALA A 120 -15.20 -12.53 -3.04
CA ALA A 120 -14.12 -11.57 -3.09
C ALA A 120 -12.80 -12.24 -3.51
N ALA A 121 -12.43 -13.33 -2.85
CA ALA A 121 -11.21 -14.08 -3.14
C ALA A 121 -11.17 -14.60 -4.58
N ARG A 122 -12.26 -15.21 -5.08
CA ARG A 122 -12.33 -15.66 -6.49
C ARG A 122 -12.18 -14.52 -7.48
N PHE A 123 -12.84 -13.40 -7.24
CA PHE A 123 -12.76 -12.24 -8.12
C PHE A 123 -11.37 -11.62 -8.11
N SER A 124 -10.78 -11.47 -6.92
CA SER A 124 -9.42 -10.94 -6.76
C SER A 124 -8.40 -11.82 -7.46
N MET A 125 -8.51 -13.15 -7.34
CA MET A 125 -7.66 -14.11 -8.05
C MET A 125 -7.86 -14.05 -9.56
N PHE A 126 -9.11 -14.01 -10.02
CA PHE A 126 -9.42 -13.87 -11.45
C PHE A 126 -8.80 -12.60 -12.05
N LEU A 127 -8.69 -11.53 -11.27
CA LEU A 127 -8.07 -10.27 -11.70
C LEU A 127 -6.55 -10.33 -11.58
N ALA A 128 -6.01 -10.94 -10.52
CA ALA A 128 -4.58 -11.00 -10.25
C ALA A 128 -3.79 -11.73 -11.34
N PHE A 129 -4.28 -12.89 -11.81
CA PHE A 129 -3.58 -13.69 -12.82
C PHE A 129 -3.33 -12.94 -14.13
N PRO A 130 -4.35 -12.37 -14.80
CA PRO A 130 -4.12 -11.63 -16.04
C PRO A 130 -3.31 -10.35 -15.81
N MET A 131 -3.40 -9.71 -14.64
CA MET A 131 -2.59 -8.54 -14.33
C MET A 131 -1.10 -8.88 -14.19
N VAL A 132 -0.77 -9.99 -13.53
CA VAL A 132 0.63 -10.46 -13.43
C VAL A 132 1.17 -10.82 -14.80
N LEU A 133 0.45 -11.66 -15.56
CA LEU A 133 0.89 -12.07 -16.89
C LEU A 133 0.97 -10.90 -17.86
N GLY A 134 0.00 -9.99 -17.81
CA GLY A 134 -0.03 -8.77 -18.62
C GLY A 134 1.14 -7.84 -18.30
N LEU A 135 1.43 -7.66 -17.01
CA LEU A 135 2.56 -6.84 -16.57
C LEU A 135 3.89 -7.41 -17.06
N ILE A 136 4.10 -8.72 -16.90
CA ILE A 136 5.31 -9.40 -17.37
C ILE A 136 5.45 -9.28 -18.89
N ALA A 137 4.36 -9.50 -19.65
CA ALA A 137 4.38 -9.44 -21.11
C ALA A 137 4.66 -8.03 -21.67
N VAL A 138 4.32 -6.99 -20.92
CA VAL A 138 4.48 -5.59 -21.38
C VAL A 138 5.74 -4.94 -20.79
N ALA A 139 6.35 -5.53 -19.75
CA ALA A 139 7.46 -4.94 -19.01
C ALA A 139 8.61 -4.46 -19.90
N ASP A 140 9.01 -5.25 -20.89
CA ASP A 140 10.10 -4.94 -21.82
C ASP A 140 9.87 -3.65 -22.63
N LYS A 141 8.63 -3.30 -22.90
CA LYS A 141 8.24 -2.08 -23.63
C LYS A 141 7.88 -0.93 -22.69
N LEU A 142 7.24 -1.27 -21.57
CA LEU A 142 6.78 -0.32 -20.57
C LEU A 142 7.95 0.40 -19.89
N VAL A 143 8.95 -0.36 -19.46
CA VAL A 143 10.09 0.19 -18.70
C VAL A 143 10.90 1.20 -19.52
N PRO A 144 11.37 0.88 -20.73
CA PRO A 144 12.11 1.87 -21.53
C PRO A 144 11.27 3.07 -21.95
N TRP A 145 9.96 2.90 -22.11
CA TRP A 145 9.05 3.99 -22.47
C TRP A 145 8.79 4.94 -21.29
N TYR A 146 8.63 4.39 -20.09
CA TYR A 146 8.25 5.17 -18.90
C TYR A 146 9.45 5.70 -18.11
N LEU A 147 10.49 4.88 -17.92
CA LEU A 147 11.66 5.21 -17.12
C LEU A 147 12.90 5.57 -17.96
N GLY A 148 12.91 5.20 -19.23
CA GLY A 148 14.06 5.35 -20.11
C GLY A 148 14.89 4.07 -20.27
N LYS A 149 15.83 4.10 -21.24
CA LYS A 149 16.61 2.92 -21.61
C LYS A 149 17.60 2.48 -20.54
N ASP A 150 18.04 3.40 -19.70
CA ASP A 150 19.03 3.14 -18.63
C ASP A 150 18.42 2.25 -17.51
N PHE A 151 17.08 2.15 -17.44
CA PHE A 151 16.35 1.33 -16.48
C PHE A 151 16.03 -0.08 -16.99
N ALA A 152 16.64 -0.55 -18.06
CA ALA A 152 16.43 -1.91 -18.56
C ALA A 152 16.55 -3.03 -17.50
N PRO A 153 17.47 -2.97 -16.50
CA PRO A 153 17.53 -3.97 -15.44
C PRO A 153 16.26 -4.08 -14.58
N THR A 154 15.45 -3.00 -14.50
CA THR A 154 14.17 -3.00 -13.79
C THR A 154 13.19 -4.04 -14.35
N VAL A 155 13.29 -4.41 -15.63
CA VAL A 155 12.43 -5.43 -16.24
C VAL A 155 12.59 -6.77 -15.54
N TYR A 156 13.83 -7.19 -15.27
CA TYR A 156 14.10 -8.45 -14.56
C TYR A 156 13.54 -8.41 -13.14
N ALA A 157 13.69 -7.28 -12.46
CA ALA A 157 13.14 -7.11 -11.12
C ALA A 157 11.60 -7.18 -11.14
N ILE A 158 10.92 -6.59 -12.14
CA ILE A 158 9.45 -6.70 -12.29
C ILE A 158 9.04 -8.16 -12.45
N VAL A 159 9.72 -8.94 -13.30
CA VAL A 159 9.38 -10.35 -13.52
C VAL A 159 9.51 -11.17 -12.24
N LEU A 160 10.52 -10.88 -11.42
CA LEU A 160 10.73 -11.56 -10.14
C LEU A 160 9.72 -11.14 -9.07
N ILE A 161 9.33 -9.87 -9.03
CA ILE A 161 8.43 -9.32 -8.00
C ILE A 161 6.95 -9.50 -8.37
N ALA A 162 6.59 -9.54 -9.66
CA ALA A 162 5.20 -9.64 -10.11
C ALA A 162 4.39 -10.78 -9.44
N PRO A 163 4.92 -11.99 -9.17
CA PRO A 163 4.21 -13.04 -8.43
C PRO A 163 3.75 -12.62 -7.03
N MET A 164 4.38 -11.59 -6.44
CA MET A 164 3.96 -11.02 -5.16
C MET A 164 2.50 -10.52 -5.20
N ILE A 165 2.00 -10.09 -6.36
CA ILE A 165 0.60 -9.70 -6.53
C ILE A 165 -0.33 -10.84 -6.15
N ILE A 166 -0.04 -12.07 -6.58
CA ILE A 166 -0.85 -13.26 -6.27
C ILE A 166 -0.75 -13.58 -4.78
N SER A 167 0.46 -13.53 -4.21
CA SER A 167 0.68 -13.78 -2.78
C SER A 167 -0.07 -12.77 -1.90
N ASN A 168 0.01 -11.49 -2.21
CA ASN A 168 -0.73 -10.46 -1.49
C ASN A 168 -2.25 -10.59 -1.66
N THR A 169 -2.73 -11.04 -2.83
CA THR A 169 -4.15 -11.27 -3.07
C THR A 169 -4.70 -12.43 -2.22
N LEU A 170 -3.87 -13.42 -1.90
CA LEU A 170 -4.23 -14.53 -1.01
C LEU A 170 -4.19 -14.15 0.47
N SER A 171 -3.32 -13.22 0.82
CA SER A 171 -3.09 -12.81 2.21
C SER A 171 -4.05 -11.72 2.70
N GLY A 172 -4.61 -10.89 1.80
CA GLY A 172 -5.51 -9.77 2.11
C GLY A 172 -6.96 -10.10 1.97
#